data_886dff28c24aac4fe629c95e19ce1ef4
#
_entry.id   886dff28c24aac4fe629c95e19ce1ef4
#
_cell.length_a   1.000
_cell.length_b   1.000
_cell.length_c   1.000
_cell.angle_alpha   90.00
_cell.angle_beta   90.00
_cell.angle_gamma   90.00
#
_symmetry.space_group_name_H-M   'P 1'
#
loop_
_entity.id
_entity.type
_entity.pdbx_description
1 polymer ?
#
loop_
_entity_poly.entity_id
_entity_poly.type
_entity_poly.pdbx_seq_one_letter_code
_entity_poly.pdbx_strand_id
1 'polypeptide(L)'
;MGLKRIYKQFGRCYVDSEGNEYPSVTSILGVLDKHKFLGPWQAGMQNDCWKEKLHDAFAGKRMLDLDEIGEECKKAADKYRDERGALGTRIHSIIEKRWNKQDIATQRKDDHKLSAIMFLIDKWIKEHELEPLLVEAYLLSEKHRYAGACDLVAKRNTEKYGSEVILVDYKTGKSVGAESQWQLAAYCAAYHETYNVCPDIAFLLHIDYDHQQVTEALHLHKKDMPEKFQEFLAIYGAFRAKWKKQLQVV
;
A
#
# COMPACT_ATOMS: atom_id res chain seq x y z
N MET A 1 -9.38 11.39 17.26
CA MET A 1 -9.03 10.13 17.98
C MET A 1 -7.59 9.79 17.67
N GLY A 2 -6.70 9.77 18.67
CA GLY A 2 -5.28 9.51 18.42
C GLY A 2 -4.99 8.01 18.44
N LEU A 3 -4.89 7.39 17.26
CA LEU A 3 -4.42 6.00 17.14
C LEU A 3 -2.89 5.96 17.14
N LYS A 4 -2.31 5.11 17.99
CA LYS A 4 -0.87 4.83 18.00
C LYS A 4 -0.58 3.55 17.22
N ARG A 5 0.37 3.61 16.28
CA ARG A 5 0.83 2.44 15.52
C ARG A 5 1.86 1.66 16.32
N ILE A 6 1.64 0.35 16.42
CA ILE A 6 2.57 -0.61 17.01
C ILE A 6 2.78 -1.78 16.06
N TYR A 7 3.79 -2.60 16.31
CA TYR A 7 4.05 -3.83 15.56
C TYR A 7 4.02 -5.03 16.49
N LYS A 8 3.29 -6.06 16.08
CA LYS A 8 3.18 -7.36 16.73
C LYS A 8 3.71 -8.45 15.81
N GLN A 9 3.73 -9.70 16.28
CA GLN A 9 4.17 -10.84 15.48
C GLN A 9 3.34 -11.02 14.19
N PHE A 10 2.08 -10.62 14.20
CA PHE A 10 1.20 -10.65 13.03
C PHE A 10 1.30 -9.40 12.13
N GLY A 11 2.16 -8.46 12.45
CA GLY A 11 2.36 -7.23 11.69
C GLY A 11 1.86 -5.97 12.39
N ARG A 12 1.39 -5.00 11.62
CA ARG A 12 0.93 -3.70 12.09
C ARG A 12 -0.37 -3.81 12.88
N CYS A 13 -0.43 -3.09 14.00
CA CYS A 13 -1.61 -2.94 14.85
C CYS A 13 -1.75 -1.48 15.27
N TYR A 14 -2.95 -1.03 15.53
CA TYR A 14 -3.24 0.29 16.07
C TYR A 14 -3.80 0.16 17.48
N VAL A 15 -3.49 1.13 18.33
CA VAL A 15 -3.96 1.17 19.72
C VAL A 15 -4.59 2.54 19.96
N ASP A 16 -5.79 2.55 20.54
CA ASP A 16 -6.46 3.79 20.95
C ASP A 16 -5.97 4.29 22.32
N SER A 17 -6.54 5.40 22.80
CA SER A 17 -6.20 5.99 24.10
C SER A 17 -6.61 5.13 25.30
N GLU A 18 -7.52 4.18 25.11
CA GLU A 18 -8.00 3.25 26.13
C GLU A 18 -7.20 1.94 26.16
N GLY A 19 -6.25 1.78 25.23
CA GLY A 19 -5.45 0.57 25.09
C GLY A 19 -6.09 -0.54 24.28
N ASN A 20 -7.22 -0.28 23.61
CA ASN A 20 -7.83 -1.24 22.72
C ASN A 20 -7.00 -1.43 21.45
N GLU A 21 -6.88 -2.67 21.02
CA GLU A 21 -6.07 -3.07 19.86
C GLU A 21 -6.91 -3.36 18.63
N TYR A 22 -6.41 -2.87 17.50
CA TYR A 22 -7.05 -3.00 16.19
C TYR A 22 -6.00 -3.44 15.16
N PRO A 23 -6.02 -4.72 14.71
CA PRO A 23 -5.09 -5.15 13.67
C PRO A 23 -5.32 -4.34 12.40
N SER A 24 -4.23 -4.05 11.67
CA SER A 24 -4.36 -3.29 10.43
C SER A 24 -4.98 -4.14 9.31
N VAL A 25 -5.71 -3.49 8.40
CA VAL A 25 -6.24 -4.14 7.19
C VAL A 25 -5.14 -4.90 6.44
N THR A 26 -3.96 -4.31 6.27
CA THR A 26 -2.83 -4.96 5.59
C THR A 26 -2.27 -6.17 6.34
N SER A 27 -2.28 -6.15 7.68
CA SER A 27 -1.88 -7.31 8.50
C SER A 27 -2.91 -8.44 8.42
N ILE A 28 -4.19 -8.10 8.40
CA ILE A 28 -5.29 -9.07 8.22
C ILE A 28 -5.15 -9.77 6.88
N LEU A 29 -4.98 -9.02 5.79
CA LEU A 29 -4.79 -9.57 4.45
C LEU A 29 -3.47 -10.35 4.30
N GLY A 30 -2.49 -10.11 5.17
CA GLY A 30 -1.24 -10.86 5.24
C GLY A 30 -1.41 -12.34 5.63
N VAL A 31 -2.61 -12.79 6.06
CA VAL A 31 -2.88 -14.21 6.30
C VAL A 31 -2.98 -15.02 5.01
N LEU A 32 -3.27 -14.34 3.89
CA LEU A 32 -3.31 -14.96 2.58
C LEU A 32 -1.91 -15.45 2.20
N ASP A 33 -1.81 -16.73 1.87
CA ASP A 33 -0.52 -17.37 1.57
C ASP A 33 0.05 -16.87 0.24
N LYS A 34 1.21 -16.23 0.31
CA LYS A 34 1.99 -15.76 -0.86
C LYS A 34 3.23 -16.63 -1.14
N HIS A 35 3.46 -17.70 -0.37
CA HIS A 35 4.69 -18.50 -0.48
C HIS A 35 4.90 -19.12 -1.87
N LYS A 36 3.82 -19.52 -2.55
CA LYS A 36 3.92 -20.08 -3.92
C LYS A 36 4.56 -19.10 -4.92
N PHE A 37 4.45 -17.81 -4.68
CA PHE A 37 5.01 -16.77 -5.57
C PHE A 37 6.33 -16.20 -5.04
N LEU A 38 6.47 -16.09 -3.71
CA LEU A 38 7.66 -15.50 -3.09
C LEU A 38 8.89 -16.40 -3.18
N GLY A 39 8.74 -17.71 -3.01
CA GLY A 39 9.85 -18.67 -3.10
C GLY A 39 10.55 -18.64 -4.46
N PRO A 40 9.84 -18.89 -5.58
CA PRO A 40 10.43 -18.79 -6.92
C PRO A 40 11.01 -17.42 -7.23
N TRP A 41 10.37 -16.34 -6.78
CA TRP A 41 10.88 -14.98 -6.97
C TRP A 41 12.18 -14.75 -6.21
N GLN A 42 12.28 -15.17 -4.95
CA GLN A 42 13.51 -15.06 -4.15
C GLN A 42 14.66 -15.85 -4.78
N ALA A 43 14.39 -17.08 -5.24
CA ALA A 43 15.37 -17.89 -5.94
C ALA A 43 15.84 -17.23 -7.25
N GLY A 44 14.91 -16.60 -7.99
CA GLY A 44 15.24 -15.80 -9.18
C GLY A 44 16.17 -14.65 -8.87
N MET A 45 15.88 -13.86 -7.83
CA MET A 45 16.72 -12.73 -7.40
C MET A 45 18.12 -13.17 -6.99
N GLN A 46 18.25 -14.28 -6.27
CA GLN A 46 19.54 -14.85 -5.91
C GLN A 46 20.34 -15.30 -7.15
N ASN A 47 19.67 -15.97 -8.08
CA ASN A 47 20.31 -16.44 -9.31
C ASN A 47 20.79 -15.29 -10.20
N ASP A 48 19.99 -14.23 -10.31
CA ASP A 48 20.37 -13.05 -11.09
C ASP A 48 21.55 -12.30 -10.44
N CYS A 49 21.59 -12.21 -9.12
CA CYS A 49 22.75 -11.71 -8.39
C CYS A 49 24.00 -12.54 -8.68
N TRP A 50 23.93 -13.87 -8.61
CA TRP A 50 25.04 -14.75 -8.96
C TRP A 50 25.53 -14.54 -10.38
N LYS A 51 24.65 -14.44 -11.37
CA LYS A 51 25.02 -14.19 -12.77
C LYS A 51 25.77 -12.87 -12.93
N GLU A 52 25.27 -11.80 -12.30
CA GLU A 52 25.91 -10.49 -12.33
C GLU A 52 27.33 -10.53 -11.76
N LYS A 53 27.52 -11.13 -10.57
CA LYS A 53 28.81 -11.23 -9.90
C LYS A 53 29.82 -12.08 -10.69
N LEU A 54 29.37 -13.20 -11.24
CA LEU A 54 30.20 -14.03 -12.11
C LEU A 54 30.61 -13.29 -13.38
N HIS A 55 29.67 -12.59 -14.03
CA HIS A 55 29.96 -11.79 -15.21
C HIS A 55 31.04 -10.71 -14.92
N ASP A 56 30.92 -10.00 -13.79
CA ASP A 56 31.88 -8.97 -13.38
C ASP A 56 33.25 -9.57 -13.07
N ALA A 57 33.31 -10.74 -12.47
CA ALA A 57 34.57 -11.45 -12.23
C ALA A 57 35.26 -11.90 -13.53
N PHE A 58 34.52 -12.51 -14.47
CA PHE A 58 35.02 -12.91 -15.77
C PHE A 58 35.46 -11.71 -16.63
N ALA A 59 34.83 -10.53 -16.43
CA ALA A 59 35.27 -9.28 -17.05
C ALA A 59 36.52 -8.66 -16.39
N GLY A 60 37.15 -9.34 -15.42
CA GLY A 60 38.34 -8.86 -14.70
C GLY A 60 38.07 -7.69 -13.75
N LYS A 61 36.80 -7.42 -13.42
CA LYS A 61 36.43 -6.27 -12.56
C LYS A 61 36.52 -6.58 -11.07
N ARG A 62 36.47 -7.87 -10.69
CA ARG A 62 36.48 -8.31 -9.29
C ARG A 62 37.14 -9.68 -9.16
N MET A 63 37.86 -9.89 -8.06
CA MET A 63 38.27 -11.22 -7.63
C MET A 63 37.09 -11.98 -7.07
N LEU A 64 37.01 -13.30 -7.32
CA LEU A 64 35.98 -14.17 -6.79
C LEU A 64 36.31 -14.57 -5.35
N ASP A 65 35.49 -14.12 -4.41
CA ASP A 65 35.33 -14.73 -3.11
C ASP A 65 33.89 -15.34 -3.09
N LEU A 66 33.80 -16.65 -3.20
CA LEU A 66 32.53 -17.37 -3.34
C LEU A 66 31.67 -17.28 -2.08
N ASP A 67 32.30 -17.24 -0.91
CA ASP A 67 31.56 -17.15 0.36
C ASP A 67 30.97 -15.76 0.53
N GLU A 68 31.74 -14.69 0.26
CA GLU A 68 31.25 -13.32 0.29
C GLU A 68 30.10 -13.10 -0.70
N ILE A 69 30.28 -13.55 -1.96
CA ILE A 69 29.25 -13.46 -3.00
C ILE A 69 28.01 -14.26 -2.60
N GLY A 70 28.18 -15.44 -2.03
CA GLY A 70 27.06 -16.27 -1.56
C GLY A 70 26.21 -15.58 -0.51
N GLU A 71 26.83 -14.93 0.48
CA GLU A 71 26.12 -14.16 1.51
C GLU A 71 25.44 -12.89 0.94
N GLU A 72 26.06 -12.23 -0.03
CA GLU A 72 25.47 -11.09 -0.72
C GLU A 72 24.24 -11.51 -1.52
N CYS A 73 24.33 -12.60 -2.30
CA CYS A 73 23.22 -13.09 -3.12
C CYS A 73 22.05 -13.65 -2.29
N LYS A 74 22.31 -14.24 -1.13
CA LYS A 74 21.25 -14.65 -0.19
C LYS A 74 20.36 -13.47 0.22
N LYS A 75 20.94 -12.28 0.35
CA LYS A 75 20.25 -11.05 0.77
C LYS A 75 19.65 -10.25 -0.38
N ALA A 76 19.86 -10.66 -1.63
CA ALA A 76 19.43 -9.89 -2.80
C ALA A 76 17.92 -9.58 -2.82
N ALA A 77 17.08 -10.55 -2.49
CA ALA A 77 15.64 -10.36 -2.43
C ALA A 77 15.21 -9.41 -1.32
N ASP A 78 15.82 -9.50 -0.14
CA ASP A 78 15.53 -8.61 1.00
C ASP A 78 15.95 -7.19 0.67
N LYS A 79 17.17 -7.01 0.14
CA LYS A 79 17.69 -5.70 -0.30
C LYS A 79 16.75 -5.04 -1.31
N TYR A 80 16.36 -5.79 -2.34
CA TYR A 80 15.41 -5.30 -3.35
C TYR A 80 14.08 -4.88 -2.73
N ARG A 81 13.51 -5.70 -1.84
CA ARG A 81 12.26 -5.39 -1.14
C ARG A 81 12.37 -4.10 -0.31
N ASP A 82 13.47 -3.94 0.42
CA ASP A 82 13.70 -2.79 1.28
C ASP A 82 13.88 -1.51 0.46
N GLU A 83 14.61 -1.55 -0.65
CA GLU A 83 14.76 -0.44 -1.59
C GLU A 83 13.40 -0.03 -2.20
N ARG A 84 12.59 -1.01 -2.61
CA ARG A 84 11.23 -0.75 -3.13
C ARG A 84 10.29 -0.22 -2.07
N GLY A 85 10.39 -0.70 -0.84
CA GLY A 85 9.63 -0.17 0.30
C GLY A 85 9.98 1.28 0.61
N ALA A 86 11.29 1.61 0.61
CA ALA A 86 11.75 2.99 0.80
C ALA A 86 11.28 3.93 -0.32
N LEU A 87 11.36 3.47 -1.58
CA LEU A 87 10.85 4.22 -2.73
C LEU A 87 9.34 4.47 -2.61
N GLY A 88 8.57 3.44 -2.26
CA GLY A 88 7.13 3.56 -2.04
C GLY A 88 6.81 4.60 -0.97
N THR A 89 7.47 4.51 0.19
CA THR A 89 7.31 5.48 1.28
C THR A 89 7.64 6.90 0.84
N ARG A 90 8.70 7.08 0.04
CA ARG A 90 9.07 8.39 -0.51
C ARG A 90 8.00 8.95 -1.43
N ILE A 91 7.44 8.13 -2.34
CA ILE A 91 6.37 8.54 -3.27
C ILE A 91 5.12 8.96 -2.49
N HIS A 92 4.63 8.14 -1.54
CA HIS A 92 3.49 8.46 -0.69
C HIS A 92 3.71 9.79 0.06
N SER A 93 4.88 9.97 0.68
CA SER A 93 5.21 11.21 1.39
C SER A 93 5.18 12.46 0.49
N ILE A 94 5.58 12.35 -0.76
CA ILE A 94 5.54 13.48 -1.70
C ILE A 94 4.11 13.78 -2.13
N ILE A 95 3.29 12.75 -2.38
CA ILE A 95 1.87 12.92 -2.70
C ILE A 95 1.13 13.54 -1.52
N GLU A 96 1.38 13.08 -0.29
CA GLU A 96 0.85 13.67 0.94
C GLU A 96 1.18 15.16 1.06
N LYS A 97 2.48 15.52 0.91
CA LYS A 97 2.92 16.91 0.94
C LYS A 97 2.25 17.77 -0.14
N ARG A 98 2.09 17.21 -1.33
CA ARG A 98 1.41 17.88 -2.43
C ARG A 98 -0.06 18.20 -2.06
N TRP A 99 -0.78 17.25 -1.47
CA TRP A 99 -2.15 17.47 -0.99
C TRP A 99 -2.23 18.52 0.12
N ASN A 100 -1.24 18.52 1.02
CA ASN A 100 -1.11 19.49 2.10
C ASN A 100 -0.55 20.85 1.64
N LYS A 101 -0.40 21.07 0.31
CA LYS A 101 0.12 22.30 -0.30
C LYS A 101 1.52 22.69 0.19
N GLN A 102 2.32 21.72 0.60
CA GLN A 102 3.70 21.91 1.00
C GLN A 102 4.61 21.96 -0.23
N ASP A 103 5.76 22.63 -0.08
CA ASP A 103 6.74 22.69 -1.17
C ASP A 103 7.41 21.32 -1.38
N ILE A 104 7.32 20.81 -2.61
CA ILE A 104 7.92 19.55 -3.05
C ILE A 104 9.00 19.78 -4.14
N ALA A 105 9.33 21.02 -4.47
CA ALA A 105 10.23 21.34 -5.58
C ALA A 105 11.63 20.75 -5.38
N THR A 106 12.19 20.84 -4.18
CA THR A 106 13.51 20.27 -3.83
C THR A 106 13.55 18.76 -3.92
N GLN A 107 12.44 18.06 -3.67
CA GLN A 107 12.36 16.60 -3.70
C GLN A 107 12.21 16.05 -5.12
N ARG A 108 11.79 16.88 -6.06
CA ARG A 108 11.60 16.55 -7.49
C ARG A 108 12.81 16.89 -8.35
N LYS A 109 13.63 17.86 -7.93
CA LYS A 109 14.67 18.49 -8.75
C LYS A 109 15.70 17.50 -9.30
N ASP A 110 16.06 16.50 -8.51
CA ASP A 110 17.12 15.54 -8.83
C ASP A 110 16.58 14.17 -9.27
N ASP A 111 15.25 14.05 -9.47
CA ASP A 111 14.60 12.78 -9.84
C ASP A 111 13.58 13.01 -10.97
N HIS A 112 14.03 12.86 -12.20
CA HIS A 112 13.20 13.05 -13.39
C HIS A 112 12.03 12.06 -13.46
N LYS A 113 12.22 10.81 -13.01
CA LYS A 113 11.14 9.81 -12.97
C LYS A 113 10.05 10.23 -12.00
N LEU A 114 10.44 10.69 -10.81
CA LEU A 114 9.50 11.18 -9.82
C LEU A 114 8.75 12.41 -10.33
N SER A 115 9.43 13.31 -11.03
CA SER A 115 8.80 14.49 -11.63
C SER A 115 7.76 14.12 -12.67
N ALA A 116 8.03 13.14 -13.53
CA ALA A 116 7.08 12.62 -14.51
C ALA A 116 5.85 11.98 -13.83
N ILE A 117 6.07 11.17 -12.80
CA ILE A 117 4.99 10.56 -12.00
C ILE A 117 4.11 11.63 -11.36
N MET A 118 4.71 12.63 -10.72
CA MET A 118 3.95 13.71 -10.08
C MET A 118 3.14 14.54 -11.09
N PHE A 119 3.67 14.74 -12.30
CA PHE A 119 2.91 15.38 -13.38
C PHE A 119 1.67 14.54 -13.76
N LEU A 120 1.81 13.21 -13.88
CA LEU A 120 0.69 12.32 -14.20
C LEU A 120 -0.35 12.29 -13.07
N ILE A 121 0.09 12.30 -11.81
CA ILE A 121 -0.80 12.36 -10.64
C ILE A 121 -1.56 13.70 -10.63
N ASP A 122 -0.87 14.84 -10.85
CA ASP A 122 -1.52 16.15 -10.91
C ASP A 122 -2.53 16.24 -12.06
N LYS A 123 -2.21 15.64 -13.20
CA LYS A 123 -3.13 15.50 -14.34
C LYS A 123 -4.37 14.71 -13.94
N TRP A 124 -4.18 13.54 -13.34
CA TRP A 124 -5.27 12.67 -12.87
C TRP A 124 -6.17 13.36 -11.85
N ILE A 125 -5.58 14.05 -10.87
CA ILE A 125 -6.31 14.83 -9.87
C ILE A 125 -7.19 15.91 -10.54
N LYS A 126 -6.64 16.60 -11.54
CA LYS A 126 -7.35 17.65 -12.27
C LYS A 126 -8.48 17.07 -13.15
N GLU A 127 -8.23 15.96 -13.84
CA GLU A 127 -9.24 15.29 -14.68
C GLU A 127 -10.43 14.76 -13.87
N HIS A 128 -10.19 14.38 -12.62
CA HIS A 128 -11.23 13.92 -11.70
C HIS A 128 -11.81 15.04 -10.81
N GLU A 129 -11.32 16.28 -10.95
CA GLU A 129 -11.75 17.45 -10.16
C GLU A 129 -11.76 17.16 -8.65
N LEU A 130 -10.69 16.56 -8.13
CA LEU A 130 -10.63 16.10 -6.75
C LEU A 130 -10.29 17.20 -5.77
N GLU A 131 -11.11 17.32 -4.72
CA GLU A 131 -10.88 18.13 -3.54
C GLU A 131 -10.63 17.23 -2.34
N PRO A 132 -9.49 17.34 -1.62
CA PRO A 132 -9.17 16.45 -0.52
C PRO A 132 -10.08 16.71 0.68
N LEU A 133 -10.61 15.64 1.26
CA LEU A 133 -11.32 15.63 2.55
C LEU A 133 -10.40 15.12 3.66
N LEU A 134 -9.68 14.03 3.40
CA LEU A 134 -8.73 13.41 4.31
C LEU A 134 -7.50 12.95 3.52
N VAL A 135 -6.32 13.19 4.06
CA VAL A 135 -5.03 12.76 3.49
C VAL A 135 -4.28 11.96 4.56
N GLU A 136 -3.79 10.76 4.20
CA GLU A 136 -3.07 9.84 5.10
C GLU A 136 -3.83 9.61 6.43
N ALA A 137 -5.13 9.38 6.32
CA ALA A 137 -6.02 9.32 7.48
C ALA A 137 -6.16 7.92 8.05
N TYR A 138 -6.15 7.85 9.38
CA TYR A 138 -6.50 6.61 10.07
C TYR A 138 -8.02 6.40 10.06
N LEU A 139 -8.42 5.24 9.58
CA LEU A 139 -9.81 4.77 9.57
C LEU A 139 -9.94 3.63 10.59
N LEU A 140 -10.95 3.72 11.44
CA LEU A 140 -11.22 2.75 12.50
C LEU A 140 -12.63 2.16 12.33
N SER A 141 -12.72 0.85 12.35
CA SER A 141 -13.99 0.15 12.54
C SER A 141 -14.03 -0.39 13.98
N GLU A 142 -14.78 0.27 14.84
CA GLU A 142 -15.03 -0.19 16.21
C GLU A 142 -15.90 -1.44 16.22
N LYS A 143 -16.91 -1.46 15.36
CA LYS A 143 -17.83 -2.58 15.20
C LYS A 143 -17.14 -3.88 14.84
N HIS A 144 -16.18 -3.82 13.92
CA HIS A 144 -15.47 -5.01 13.44
C HIS A 144 -14.07 -5.15 14.03
N ARG A 145 -13.60 -4.19 14.84
CA ARG A 145 -12.34 -4.24 15.59
C ARG A 145 -11.11 -4.35 14.66
N TYR A 146 -11.03 -3.50 13.65
CA TYR A 146 -9.84 -3.35 12.79
C TYR A 146 -9.61 -1.86 12.48
N ALA A 147 -8.41 -1.53 12.03
CA ALA A 147 -8.09 -0.18 11.59
C ALA A 147 -7.17 -0.19 10.35
N GLY A 148 -7.03 0.97 9.71
CA GLY A 148 -6.14 1.15 8.58
C GLY A 148 -5.78 2.61 8.38
N ALA A 149 -4.82 2.88 7.50
CA ALA A 149 -4.56 4.20 6.98
C ALA A 149 -4.91 4.20 5.49
N CYS A 150 -5.79 5.08 5.07
CA CYS A 150 -6.06 5.32 3.66
C CYS A 150 -5.26 6.54 3.19
N ASP A 151 -4.81 6.51 1.95
CA ASP A 151 -3.95 7.56 1.42
C ASP A 151 -4.74 8.85 1.16
N LEU A 152 -5.97 8.73 0.63
CA LEU A 152 -6.81 9.88 0.31
C LEU A 152 -8.30 9.54 0.40
N VAL A 153 -9.07 10.44 0.99
CA VAL A 153 -10.50 10.57 0.73
C VAL A 153 -10.73 11.95 0.13
N ALA A 154 -11.41 12.02 -0.99
CA ALA A 154 -11.66 13.24 -1.73
C ALA A 154 -13.15 13.37 -2.09
N LYS A 155 -13.54 14.59 -2.37
CA LYS A 155 -14.83 14.93 -2.96
C LYS A 155 -14.61 15.36 -4.40
N ARG A 156 -15.53 15.02 -5.29
CA ARG A 156 -15.64 15.65 -6.60
C ARG A 156 -17.06 16.15 -6.83
N ASN A 157 -17.15 17.32 -7.47
CA ASN A 157 -18.42 17.91 -7.87
C ASN A 157 -18.32 18.27 -9.34
N THR A 158 -18.83 17.41 -10.21
CA THR A 158 -18.80 17.64 -11.65
C THR A 158 -20.19 17.53 -12.23
N GLU A 159 -20.42 18.18 -13.38
CA GLU A 159 -21.67 18.03 -14.12
C GLU A 159 -21.90 16.57 -14.53
N LYS A 160 -20.82 15.83 -14.78
CA LYS A 160 -20.89 14.44 -15.24
C LYS A 160 -21.22 13.45 -14.12
N TYR A 161 -20.68 13.65 -12.90
CA TYR A 161 -20.75 12.67 -11.82
C TYR A 161 -21.60 13.16 -10.64
N GLY A 162 -21.97 14.46 -10.60
CA GLY A 162 -22.60 15.06 -9.44
C GLY A 162 -21.65 15.23 -8.27
N SER A 163 -22.17 15.12 -7.04
CA SER A 163 -21.36 15.17 -5.81
C SER A 163 -21.08 13.74 -5.35
N GLU A 164 -19.82 13.32 -5.42
CA GLU A 164 -19.36 11.99 -5.03
C GLU A 164 -18.24 12.07 -3.99
N VAL A 165 -18.18 11.07 -3.11
CA VAL A 165 -17.05 10.82 -2.21
C VAL A 165 -16.23 9.68 -2.79
N ILE A 166 -14.94 9.93 -2.93
CA ILE A 166 -13.97 9.04 -3.56
C ILE A 166 -12.91 8.65 -2.54
N LEU A 167 -12.60 7.36 -2.44
CA LEU A 167 -11.47 6.86 -1.67
C LEU A 167 -10.37 6.43 -2.65
N VAL A 168 -9.11 6.76 -2.36
CA VAL A 168 -7.96 6.40 -3.20
C VAL A 168 -6.89 5.75 -2.34
N ASP A 169 -6.32 4.65 -2.85
CA ASP A 169 -5.14 3.99 -2.29
C ASP A 169 -4.06 3.92 -3.38
N TYR A 170 -2.83 4.30 -3.05
CA TYR A 170 -1.70 4.29 -3.95
C TYR A 170 -0.90 3.00 -3.80
N LYS A 171 -0.51 2.39 -4.92
CA LYS A 171 0.36 1.21 -4.94
C LYS A 171 1.56 1.44 -5.83
N THR A 172 2.75 1.25 -5.27
CA THR A 172 4.05 1.47 -5.93
C THR A 172 4.78 0.15 -6.22
N GLY A 173 4.15 -0.99 -5.93
CA GLY A 173 4.70 -2.32 -6.22
C GLY A 173 4.70 -2.65 -7.71
N LYS A 174 5.39 -3.73 -8.12
CA LYS A 174 5.42 -4.19 -9.53
C LYS A 174 4.06 -4.58 -10.08
N SER A 175 3.15 -5.03 -9.22
CA SER A 175 1.82 -5.46 -9.62
C SER A 175 0.82 -5.21 -8.51
N VAL A 176 -0.43 -5.11 -8.89
CA VAL A 176 -1.57 -5.01 -7.97
C VAL A 176 -2.14 -6.40 -7.75
N GLY A 177 -2.19 -6.84 -6.50
CA GLY A 177 -2.78 -8.13 -6.13
C GLY A 177 -4.28 -8.05 -5.91
N ALA A 178 -4.95 -9.21 -5.99
CA ALA A 178 -6.39 -9.33 -5.77
C ALA A 178 -6.82 -8.84 -4.37
N GLU A 179 -5.91 -8.88 -3.38
CA GLU A 179 -6.15 -8.39 -2.03
C GLU A 179 -6.48 -6.90 -1.96
N SER A 180 -6.13 -6.13 -2.98
CA SER A 180 -6.39 -4.69 -3.01
C SER A 180 -7.88 -4.34 -3.01
N GLN A 181 -8.73 -5.18 -3.62
CA GLN A 181 -10.19 -4.96 -3.60
C GLN A 181 -10.76 -5.09 -2.17
N TRP A 182 -10.26 -6.05 -1.39
CA TRP A 182 -10.67 -6.23 0.00
C TRP A 182 -10.14 -5.12 0.90
N GLN A 183 -8.92 -4.62 0.61
CA GLN A 183 -8.35 -3.47 1.29
C GLN A 183 -9.22 -2.22 1.08
N LEU A 184 -9.59 -1.91 -0.16
CA LEU A 184 -10.47 -0.78 -0.48
C LEU A 184 -11.83 -0.93 0.20
N ALA A 185 -12.44 -2.12 0.13
CA ALA A 185 -13.75 -2.37 0.77
C ALA A 185 -13.70 -2.18 2.29
N ALA A 186 -12.62 -2.65 2.95
CA ALA A 186 -12.42 -2.46 4.38
C ALA A 186 -12.25 -0.97 4.74
N TYR A 187 -11.52 -0.21 3.94
CA TYR A 187 -11.38 1.24 4.15
C TYR A 187 -12.70 1.97 3.94
N CYS A 188 -13.46 1.65 2.89
CA CYS A 188 -14.78 2.23 2.65
C CYS A 188 -15.76 1.95 3.79
N ALA A 189 -15.76 0.72 4.33
CA ALA A 189 -16.62 0.34 5.46
C ALA A 189 -16.21 1.09 6.74
N ALA A 190 -14.92 1.20 7.06
CA ALA A 190 -14.45 1.97 8.22
C ALA A 190 -14.74 3.47 8.07
N TYR A 191 -14.60 4.02 6.86
CA TYR A 191 -14.98 5.41 6.58
C TYR A 191 -16.48 5.63 6.77
N HIS A 192 -17.29 4.73 6.23
CA HIS A 192 -18.76 4.81 6.41
C HIS A 192 -19.17 4.74 7.88
N GLU A 193 -18.55 3.86 8.66
CA GLU A 193 -18.82 3.73 10.10
C GLU A 193 -18.51 5.02 10.84
N THR A 194 -17.42 5.69 10.50
CA THR A 194 -16.95 6.91 11.18
C THR A 194 -17.73 8.16 10.77
N TYR A 195 -18.01 8.32 9.46
CA TYR A 195 -18.56 9.56 8.91
C TYR A 195 -20.03 9.46 8.45
N ASN A 196 -20.63 8.29 8.56
CA ASN A 196 -21.99 7.98 8.06
C ASN A 196 -22.18 8.31 6.56
N VAL A 197 -21.09 8.28 5.79
CA VAL A 197 -21.08 8.50 4.34
C VAL A 197 -20.35 7.32 3.70
N CYS A 198 -21.05 6.60 2.80
CA CYS A 198 -20.40 5.56 2.02
C CYS A 198 -19.73 6.18 0.81
N PRO A 199 -18.41 5.95 0.57
CA PRO A 199 -17.78 6.36 -0.68
C PRO A 199 -18.55 5.82 -1.89
N ASP A 200 -18.65 6.61 -2.95
CA ASP A 200 -19.37 6.22 -4.17
C ASP A 200 -18.52 5.34 -5.06
N ILE A 201 -17.20 5.58 -5.03
CA ILE A 201 -16.19 4.77 -5.72
C ILE A 201 -14.88 4.78 -4.93
N ALA A 202 -14.14 3.68 -4.97
CA ALA A 202 -12.77 3.62 -4.51
C ALA A 202 -11.84 3.25 -5.67
N PHE A 203 -10.76 4.02 -5.82
CA PHE A 203 -9.72 3.80 -6.81
C PHE A 203 -8.48 3.19 -6.18
N LEU A 204 -7.86 2.27 -6.89
CA LEU A 204 -6.49 1.90 -6.67
C LEU A 204 -5.66 2.49 -7.80
N LEU A 205 -4.79 3.42 -7.45
CA LEU A 205 -3.89 4.07 -8.37
C LEU A 205 -2.52 3.38 -8.32
N HIS A 206 -2.19 2.67 -9.39
CA HIS A 206 -0.89 2.00 -9.51
C HIS A 206 0.15 2.94 -10.11
N ILE A 207 1.26 3.11 -9.41
CA ILE A 207 2.36 4.00 -9.74
C ILE A 207 3.57 3.14 -10.08
N ASP A 208 3.85 2.99 -11.37
CA ASP A 208 5.04 2.32 -11.86
C ASP A 208 6.18 3.33 -12.03
N TYR A 209 7.07 3.35 -11.04
CA TYR A 209 8.21 4.26 -11.02
C TYR A 209 9.20 3.97 -12.15
N ASP A 210 9.43 2.70 -12.48
CA ASP A 210 10.43 2.32 -13.48
C ASP A 210 10.03 2.75 -14.89
N HIS A 211 8.75 2.58 -15.22
CA HIS A 211 8.18 2.94 -16.53
C HIS A 211 7.52 4.32 -16.54
N GLN A 212 7.53 5.04 -15.42
CA GLN A 212 6.95 6.37 -15.27
C GLN A 212 5.47 6.40 -15.68
N GLN A 213 4.69 5.44 -15.17
CA GLN A 213 3.27 5.30 -15.48
C GLN A 213 2.42 5.42 -14.22
N VAL A 214 1.24 5.98 -14.37
CA VAL A 214 0.20 6.04 -13.36
C VAL A 214 -1.09 5.54 -14.00
N THR A 215 -1.67 4.49 -13.42
CA THR A 215 -2.86 3.83 -13.99
C THR A 215 -3.89 3.55 -12.90
N GLU A 216 -5.16 3.68 -13.25
CA GLU A 216 -6.28 3.22 -12.43
C GLU A 216 -6.37 1.69 -12.53
N ALA A 217 -5.70 1.00 -11.62
CA ALA A 217 -5.59 -0.46 -11.70
C ALA A 217 -6.84 -1.19 -11.19
N LEU A 218 -7.64 -0.54 -10.35
CA LEU A 218 -8.88 -1.10 -9.82
C LEU A 218 -9.88 0.01 -9.51
N HIS A 219 -11.15 -0.24 -9.85
CA HIS A 219 -12.30 0.55 -9.44
C HIS A 219 -13.25 -0.33 -8.62
N LEU A 220 -13.56 0.08 -7.41
CA LEU A 220 -14.57 -0.56 -6.58
C LEU A 220 -15.75 0.39 -6.41
N HIS A 221 -16.84 0.11 -7.11
CA HIS A 221 -18.06 0.90 -7.02
C HIS A 221 -18.87 0.59 -5.76
N LYS A 222 -19.60 1.58 -5.26
CA LYS A 222 -20.44 1.49 -4.06
C LYS A 222 -21.32 0.23 -4.02
N LYS A 223 -21.90 -0.17 -5.16
CA LYS A 223 -22.76 -1.36 -5.27
C LYS A 223 -22.02 -2.67 -4.97
N ASP A 224 -20.71 -2.73 -5.26
CA ASP A 224 -19.86 -3.92 -5.13
C ASP A 224 -19.14 -3.97 -3.76
N MET A 225 -19.06 -2.84 -3.04
CA MET A 225 -18.37 -2.74 -1.74
C MET A 225 -18.91 -3.71 -0.69
N PRO A 226 -20.23 -3.91 -0.53
CA PRO A 226 -20.75 -4.84 0.49
C PRO A 226 -20.28 -6.28 0.28
N GLU A 227 -20.26 -6.77 -0.95
CA GLU A 227 -19.76 -8.13 -1.27
C GLU A 227 -18.29 -8.26 -0.91
N LYS A 228 -17.46 -7.33 -1.37
CA LYS A 228 -16.01 -7.34 -1.12
C LYS A 228 -15.68 -7.15 0.37
N PHE A 229 -16.51 -6.43 1.09
CA PHE A 229 -16.37 -6.32 2.53
C PHE A 229 -16.71 -7.63 3.27
N GLN A 230 -17.74 -8.39 2.83
CA GLN A 230 -18.01 -9.72 3.38
C GLN A 230 -16.87 -10.70 3.13
N GLU A 231 -16.26 -10.67 1.94
CA GLU A 231 -15.06 -11.44 1.64
C GLU A 231 -13.89 -11.06 2.58
N PHE A 232 -13.67 -9.75 2.81
CA PHE A 232 -12.69 -9.28 3.79
C PHE A 232 -12.96 -9.81 5.20
N LEU A 233 -14.22 -9.80 5.65
CA LEU A 233 -14.59 -10.32 6.97
C LEU A 233 -14.34 -11.83 7.10
N ALA A 234 -14.52 -12.60 6.02
CA ALA A 234 -14.18 -14.03 6.01
C ALA A 234 -12.65 -14.23 6.18
N ILE A 235 -11.83 -13.45 5.47
CA ILE A 235 -10.37 -13.44 5.62
C ILE A 235 -9.98 -13.02 7.05
N TYR A 236 -10.64 -12.02 7.60
CA TYR A 236 -10.44 -11.57 8.97
C TYR A 236 -10.79 -12.67 9.98
N GLY A 237 -11.84 -13.46 9.74
CA GLY A 237 -12.16 -14.64 10.55
C GLY A 237 -10.98 -15.64 10.59
N ALA A 238 -10.38 -15.94 9.44
CA ALA A 238 -9.19 -16.78 9.37
C ALA A 238 -7.98 -16.18 10.11
N PHE A 239 -7.76 -14.88 9.97
CA PHE A 239 -6.73 -14.14 10.71
C PHE A 239 -6.95 -14.25 12.24
N ARG A 240 -8.15 -14.01 12.72
CA ARG A 240 -8.50 -14.12 14.15
C ARG A 240 -8.29 -15.54 14.67
N ALA A 241 -8.65 -16.56 13.91
CA ALA A 241 -8.42 -17.96 14.28
C ALA A 241 -6.92 -18.27 14.43
N LYS A 242 -6.10 -17.81 13.47
CA LYS A 242 -4.63 -18.00 13.49
C LYS A 242 -3.97 -17.30 14.67
N TRP A 243 -4.40 -16.07 14.99
CA TRP A 243 -3.74 -15.19 15.97
C TRP A 243 -4.51 -15.03 17.28
N LYS A 244 -5.47 -15.93 17.58
CA LYS A 244 -6.36 -15.85 18.74
C LYS A 244 -5.64 -15.58 20.09
N LYS A 245 -4.46 -16.18 20.28
CA LYS A 245 -3.68 -16.04 21.52
C LYS A 245 -2.99 -14.67 21.67
N GLN A 246 -2.85 -13.92 20.58
CA GLN A 246 -2.10 -12.65 20.54
C GLN A 246 -3.01 -11.43 20.37
N LEU A 247 -4.25 -11.68 19.94
CA LEU A 247 -5.29 -10.67 19.93
C LEU A 247 -5.90 -10.64 21.34
N GLN A 248 -5.68 -9.56 22.07
CA GLN A 248 -6.46 -9.27 23.28
C GLN A 248 -7.87 -8.85 22.85
N VAL A 249 -8.64 -9.82 22.38
CA VAL A 249 -10.04 -9.59 22.05
C VAL A 249 -10.83 -10.01 23.28
N VAL A 250 -11.26 -9.00 24.03
CA VAL A 250 -12.34 -9.15 25.00
C VAL A 250 -13.65 -9.43 24.23
#